data_532164536f16ac6b4f9187aa213edc31
#
_entry.id   532164536f16ac6b4f9187aa213edc31
#
_cell.length_a   1.000
_cell.length_b   1.000
_cell.length_c   1.000
_cell.angle_alpha   90.00
_cell.angle_beta   90.00
_cell.angle_gamma   90.00
#
_symmetry.space_group_name_H-M   'P 1'
#
loop_
_entity.id
_entity.type
_entity.pdbx_description
1 polymer ?
#
loop_
_entity_poly.entity_id
_entity_poly.type
_entity_poly.pdbx_seq_one_letter_code
_entity_poly.pdbx_strand_id
1 'polypeptide(L)'
;MHKELDNVIVESNISIDYFDEIINYIKSNEKEILNFFSLSGLKEKYQVKIFDYKSFKEFELAKYACVKDYVRGDTDADTRTIRIMDLNDQREFTTHTDANLDEILKMIMHEFVHACNDEVKKLVRKTIWFHDGLATNLAHQDYEITDLEICDFEKLEWNFNGYGSGSYSYAYTIVNYLLNNYSHEEVMYFVKEPDYLIENSKTIFNQAKEWAKKISIKR
;
A
#
# COMPACT_ATOMS: atom_id res chain seq x y z
N MET A 1 -4.33 -17.99 16.08
CA MET A 1 -2.90 -18.29 15.76
C MET A 1 -2.08 -17.08 16.18
N HIS A 2 -0.79 -17.24 16.53
CA HIS A 2 0.05 -16.15 17.00
C HIS A 2 1.53 -16.43 16.72
N LYS A 3 2.28 -15.44 16.22
CA LYS A 3 3.72 -15.52 16.01
C LYS A 3 4.37 -14.14 16.13
N GLU A 4 5.40 -14.02 16.95
CA GLU A 4 6.21 -12.82 17.08
C GLU A 4 7.43 -12.88 16.16
N LEU A 5 7.67 -11.79 15.41
CA LEU A 5 8.83 -11.53 14.56
C LEU A 5 9.56 -10.27 15.05
N ASP A 6 10.62 -9.87 14.36
CA ASP A 6 11.44 -8.72 14.77
C ASP A 6 10.65 -7.40 14.75
N ASN A 7 9.91 -7.14 13.68
CA ASN A 7 9.18 -5.88 13.47
C ASN A 7 7.65 -6.00 13.62
N VAL A 8 7.10 -7.22 13.57
CA VAL A 8 5.66 -7.43 13.65
C VAL A 8 5.28 -8.60 14.56
N ILE A 9 4.04 -8.56 15.05
CA ILE A 9 3.37 -9.70 15.69
C ILE A 9 2.23 -10.11 14.75
N VAL A 10 2.27 -11.35 14.26
CA VAL A 10 1.23 -11.87 13.36
C VAL A 10 0.22 -12.65 14.17
N GLU A 11 -1.05 -12.30 14.04
CA GLU A 11 -2.17 -12.90 14.76
C GLU A 11 -3.32 -13.23 13.80
N SER A 12 -4.04 -14.30 14.08
CA SER A 12 -5.31 -14.60 13.42
C SER A 12 -6.33 -15.03 14.47
N ASN A 13 -7.53 -14.46 14.41
CA ASN A 13 -8.66 -14.83 15.28
C ASN A 13 -9.40 -16.07 14.77
N ILE A 14 -9.06 -16.53 13.57
CA ILE A 14 -9.57 -17.73 12.93
C ILE A 14 -8.44 -18.72 12.62
N SER A 15 -8.79 -19.97 12.31
CA SER A 15 -7.82 -20.94 11.81
C SER A 15 -7.67 -20.77 10.30
N ILE A 16 -6.45 -20.50 9.86
CA ILE A 16 -6.07 -20.41 8.45
C ILE A 16 -4.94 -21.38 8.15
N ASP A 17 -4.93 -21.99 6.99
CA ASP A 17 -3.94 -23.00 6.58
C ASP A 17 -2.64 -22.38 6.01
N TYR A 18 -2.66 -21.11 5.63
CA TYR A 18 -1.55 -20.36 5.06
C TYR A 18 -0.82 -19.43 6.06
N PHE A 19 -0.95 -19.68 7.38
CA PHE A 19 -0.33 -18.83 8.39
C PHE A 19 1.20 -18.84 8.34
N ASP A 20 1.81 -20.02 8.11
CA ASP A 20 3.26 -20.15 8.01
C ASP A 20 3.81 -19.49 6.73
N GLU A 21 3.06 -19.47 5.64
CA GLU A 21 3.39 -18.75 4.41
C GLU A 21 3.47 -17.25 4.66
N ILE A 22 2.52 -16.66 5.41
CA ILE A 22 2.58 -15.25 5.83
C ILE A 22 3.87 -14.97 6.59
N ILE A 23 4.19 -15.79 7.60
CA ILE A 23 5.39 -15.65 8.42
C ILE A 23 6.66 -15.67 7.57
N ASN A 24 6.75 -16.64 6.66
CA ASN A 24 7.92 -16.81 5.80
C ASN A 24 8.04 -15.65 4.78
N TYR A 25 6.93 -15.19 4.24
CA TYR A 25 6.90 -14.07 3.29
C TYR A 25 7.35 -12.76 3.93
N ILE A 26 6.85 -12.44 5.13
CA ILE A 26 7.28 -11.24 5.88
C ILE A 26 8.78 -11.30 6.13
N LYS A 27 9.31 -12.39 6.69
CA LYS A 27 10.74 -12.56 6.96
C LYS A 27 11.63 -12.39 5.73
N SER A 28 11.13 -12.80 4.57
CA SER A 28 11.90 -12.73 3.32
C SER A 28 11.92 -11.33 2.71
N ASN A 29 10.89 -10.50 2.97
CA ASN A 29 10.68 -9.24 2.27
C ASN A 29 10.79 -7.98 3.15
N GLU A 30 10.58 -8.08 4.49
CA GLU A 30 10.59 -6.92 5.37
C GLU A 30 11.88 -6.11 5.30
N LYS A 31 13.02 -6.78 5.13
CA LYS A 31 14.34 -6.13 5.11
C LYS A 31 14.52 -5.20 3.89
N GLU A 32 13.98 -5.57 2.74
CA GLU A 32 14.05 -4.73 1.54
C GLU A 32 13.30 -3.41 1.76
N ILE A 33 12.10 -3.48 2.33
CA ILE A 33 11.27 -2.31 2.63
C ILE A 33 11.95 -1.44 3.70
N LEU A 34 12.42 -2.03 4.81
CA LEU A 34 13.14 -1.29 5.85
C LEU A 34 14.37 -0.56 5.28
N ASN A 35 15.15 -1.23 4.44
CA ASN A 35 16.31 -0.64 3.79
C ASN A 35 15.93 0.54 2.90
N PHE A 36 14.82 0.44 2.14
CA PHE A 36 14.31 1.55 1.34
C PHE A 36 14.05 2.79 2.20
N PHE A 37 13.44 2.65 3.38
CA PHE A 37 13.20 3.75 4.31
C PHE A 37 14.42 4.13 5.17
N SER A 38 15.58 3.47 4.97
CA SER A 38 16.78 3.64 5.81
C SER A 38 16.51 3.35 7.30
N LEU A 39 15.63 2.39 7.57
CA LEU A 39 15.28 1.93 8.91
C LEU A 39 16.07 0.65 9.25
N SER A 40 16.57 0.56 10.47
CA SER A 40 17.14 -0.69 11.03
C SER A 40 16.06 -1.63 11.60
N GLY A 41 14.85 -1.14 11.78
CA GLY A 41 13.66 -1.79 12.33
C GLY A 41 12.62 -0.74 12.70
N LEU A 42 11.41 -1.17 13.03
CA LEU A 42 10.37 -0.30 13.57
C LEU A 42 10.65 0.01 15.05
N LYS A 43 10.31 1.21 15.52
CA LYS A 43 10.48 1.61 16.94
C LYS A 43 9.68 0.72 17.88
N GLU A 44 8.48 0.34 17.44
CA GLU A 44 7.61 -0.60 18.13
C GLU A 44 6.98 -1.52 17.09
N LYS A 45 6.70 -2.77 17.47
CA LYS A 45 6.11 -3.77 16.55
C LYS A 45 4.71 -3.38 16.15
N TYR A 46 4.40 -3.60 14.87
CA TYR A 46 3.02 -3.58 14.40
C TYR A 46 2.36 -4.95 14.60
N GLN A 47 1.06 -4.94 14.84
CA GLN A 47 0.24 -6.15 14.90
C GLN A 47 -0.38 -6.40 13.52
N VAL A 48 0.04 -7.47 12.84
CA VAL A 48 -0.59 -7.96 11.61
C VAL A 48 -1.71 -8.91 12.00
N LYS A 49 -2.96 -8.48 11.82
CA LYS A 49 -4.15 -9.23 12.23
C LYS A 49 -4.95 -9.70 11.04
N ILE A 50 -5.15 -11.02 10.95
CA ILE A 50 -6.02 -11.65 9.96
C ILE A 50 -7.40 -11.84 10.60
N PHE A 51 -8.43 -11.26 9.98
CA PHE A 51 -9.80 -11.26 10.48
C PHE A 51 -10.75 -12.00 9.53
N ASP A 52 -11.78 -12.64 10.08
CA ASP A 52 -12.97 -12.98 9.31
C ASP A 52 -13.69 -11.71 8.82
N TYR A 53 -14.56 -11.88 7.81
CA TYR A 53 -15.34 -10.78 7.22
C TYR A 53 -16.10 -9.97 8.26
N LYS A 54 -16.77 -10.64 9.19
CA LYS A 54 -17.63 -9.96 10.20
C LYS A 54 -16.78 -9.05 11.09
N SER A 55 -15.71 -9.56 11.65
CA SER A 55 -14.80 -8.81 12.54
C SER A 55 -14.13 -7.67 11.78
N PHE A 56 -13.71 -7.89 10.53
CA PHE A 56 -13.14 -6.85 9.68
C PHE A 56 -14.13 -5.71 9.41
N LYS A 57 -15.38 -6.05 9.07
CA LYS A 57 -16.44 -5.06 8.78
C LYS A 57 -16.91 -4.29 10.01
N GLU A 58 -17.02 -4.93 11.16
CA GLU A 58 -17.32 -4.25 12.43
C GLU A 58 -16.27 -3.18 12.74
N PHE A 59 -15.01 -3.48 12.45
CA PHE A 59 -13.91 -2.55 12.62
C PHE A 59 -14.00 -1.37 11.62
N GLU A 60 -14.22 -1.64 10.34
CA GLU A 60 -14.37 -0.59 9.32
C GLU A 60 -15.54 0.37 9.65
N LEU A 61 -16.67 -0.17 10.07
CA LEU A 61 -17.83 0.63 10.49
C LEU A 61 -17.51 1.55 11.66
N ALA A 62 -16.73 1.05 12.62
CA ALA A 62 -16.31 1.86 13.77
C ALA A 62 -15.36 3.01 13.38
N LYS A 63 -14.49 2.78 12.39
CA LYS A 63 -13.47 3.75 11.97
C LYS A 63 -13.97 4.73 10.90
N TYR A 64 -14.69 4.26 9.90
CA TYR A 64 -15.02 5.02 8.69
C TYR A 64 -16.50 5.35 8.52
N ALA A 65 -17.38 4.85 9.38
CA ALA A 65 -18.83 4.96 9.30
C ALA A 65 -19.44 4.41 7.99
N CYS A 66 -18.66 3.71 7.16
CA CYS A 66 -19.10 3.03 5.96
C CYS A 66 -18.20 1.83 5.67
N VAL A 67 -18.77 0.83 5.00
CA VAL A 67 -18.06 -0.36 4.54
C VAL A 67 -18.00 -0.30 3.03
N LYS A 68 -16.81 -0.48 2.47
CA LYS A 68 -16.59 -0.56 1.04
C LYS A 68 -16.27 -2.00 0.65
N ASP A 69 -16.95 -2.53 -0.37
CA ASP A 69 -16.82 -3.93 -0.77
C ASP A 69 -15.47 -4.30 -1.39
N TYR A 70 -14.63 -3.31 -1.68
CA TYR A 70 -13.30 -3.50 -2.25
C TYR A 70 -12.16 -3.39 -1.24
N VAL A 71 -12.42 -2.97 0.00
CA VAL A 71 -11.38 -2.85 1.03
C VAL A 71 -11.12 -4.22 1.65
N ARG A 72 -9.87 -4.67 1.59
CA ARG A 72 -9.40 -5.99 2.05
C ARG A 72 -8.37 -5.89 3.17
N GLY A 73 -7.71 -4.74 3.30
CA GLY A 73 -6.68 -4.46 4.29
C GLY A 73 -6.58 -2.98 4.58
N ASP A 74 -6.01 -2.64 5.70
CA ASP A 74 -5.66 -1.28 6.07
C ASP A 74 -4.58 -1.25 7.15
N THR A 75 -3.87 -0.13 7.23
CA THR A 75 -2.94 0.18 8.32
C THR A 75 -3.50 1.28 9.22
N ASP A 76 -3.42 1.06 10.51
CA ASP A 76 -3.75 2.03 11.53
C ASP A 76 -2.47 2.36 12.34
N ALA A 77 -1.90 3.52 12.04
CA ALA A 77 -0.68 3.99 12.69
C ALA A 77 -0.87 4.30 14.19
N ASP A 78 -2.05 4.78 14.56
CA ASP A 78 -2.31 5.16 15.99
C ASP A 78 -2.41 3.93 16.88
N THR A 79 -2.96 2.82 16.38
CA THR A 79 -3.02 1.54 17.09
C THR A 79 -1.90 0.57 16.70
N ARG A 80 -1.04 0.96 15.76
CA ARG A 80 0.04 0.14 15.18
C ARG A 80 -0.47 -1.24 14.74
N THR A 81 -1.55 -1.22 13.98
CA THR A 81 -2.22 -2.44 13.53
C THR A 81 -2.39 -2.44 12.02
N ILE A 82 -1.93 -3.51 11.40
CA ILE A 82 -2.21 -3.90 10.01
C ILE A 82 -3.34 -4.93 10.06
N ARG A 83 -4.45 -4.65 9.39
CA ARG A 83 -5.63 -5.53 9.35
C ARG A 83 -5.82 -6.07 7.97
N ILE A 84 -6.01 -7.36 7.89
CA ILE A 84 -6.19 -8.09 6.62
C ILE A 84 -7.43 -8.97 6.76
N MET A 85 -8.31 -8.93 5.78
CA MET A 85 -9.43 -9.86 5.68
C MET A 85 -8.94 -11.24 5.20
N ASP A 86 -9.45 -12.33 5.77
CA ASP A 86 -9.15 -13.69 5.34
C ASP A 86 -9.39 -13.93 3.85
N LEU A 87 -8.59 -14.79 3.24
CA LEU A 87 -8.63 -15.07 1.80
C LEU A 87 -9.99 -15.61 1.32
N ASN A 88 -10.57 -16.55 2.07
CA ASN A 88 -11.85 -17.14 1.69
C ASN A 88 -12.97 -16.09 1.78
N ASP A 89 -12.92 -15.27 2.83
CA ASP A 89 -13.89 -14.20 3.03
C ASP A 89 -13.76 -13.09 1.98
N GLN A 90 -12.55 -12.80 1.51
CA GLN A 90 -12.37 -11.87 0.38
C GLN A 90 -13.09 -12.39 -0.87
N ARG A 91 -12.95 -13.69 -1.20
CA ARG A 91 -13.60 -14.30 -2.35
C ARG A 91 -15.12 -14.34 -2.25
N GLU A 92 -15.63 -14.57 -1.04
CA GLU A 92 -17.07 -14.75 -0.81
C GLU A 92 -17.82 -13.43 -0.67
N PHE A 93 -17.24 -12.44 0.00
CA PHE A 93 -17.96 -11.24 0.46
C PHE A 93 -17.49 -9.93 -0.15
N THR A 94 -16.50 -9.95 -1.06
CA THR A 94 -15.98 -8.74 -1.71
C THR A 94 -16.06 -8.82 -3.23
N THR A 95 -15.63 -7.76 -3.90
CA THR A 95 -15.48 -7.75 -5.37
C THR A 95 -14.27 -8.54 -5.87
N HIS A 96 -13.46 -9.12 -4.96
CA HIS A 96 -12.23 -9.86 -5.27
C HIS A 96 -12.47 -11.39 -5.27
N THR A 97 -13.39 -11.84 -6.11
CA THR A 97 -13.83 -13.26 -6.16
C THR A 97 -12.73 -14.24 -6.61
N ASP A 98 -11.69 -13.74 -7.23
CA ASP A 98 -10.51 -14.48 -7.72
C ASP A 98 -9.25 -14.24 -6.87
N ALA A 99 -9.38 -13.59 -5.70
CA ALA A 99 -8.26 -13.34 -4.80
C ALA A 99 -7.46 -14.62 -4.50
N ASN A 100 -6.15 -14.49 -4.45
CA ASN A 100 -5.24 -15.60 -4.21
C ASN A 100 -4.24 -15.27 -3.08
N LEU A 101 -3.50 -16.29 -2.64
CA LEU A 101 -2.57 -16.14 -1.52
C LEU A 101 -1.45 -15.14 -1.82
N ASP A 102 -0.92 -15.11 -3.03
CA ASP A 102 0.13 -14.16 -3.42
C ASP A 102 -0.34 -12.71 -3.27
N GLU A 103 -1.58 -12.42 -3.63
CA GLU A 103 -2.16 -11.08 -3.44
C GLU A 103 -2.28 -10.69 -1.96
N ILE A 104 -2.67 -11.63 -1.08
CA ILE A 104 -2.71 -11.37 0.37
C ILE A 104 -1.31 -11.09 0.91
N LEU A 105 -0.32 -11.88 0.51
CA LEU A 105 1.06 -11.71 0.94
C LEU A 105 1.61 -10.35 0.50
N LYS A 106 1.38 -9.97 -0.74
CA LYS A 106 1.73 -8.64 -1.27
C LYS A 106 0.96 -7.51 -0.58
N MET A 107 -0.31 -7.72 -0.26
CA MET A 107 -1.11 -6.74 0.48
C MET A 107 -0.59 -6.52 1.91
N ILE A 108 -0.17 -7.58 2.62
CA ILE A 108 0.48 -7.44 3.93
C ILE A 108 1.74 -6.58 3.82
N MET A 109 2.56 -6.78 2.78
CA MET A 109 3.75 -5.96 2.57
C MET A 109 3.42 -4.54 2.14
N HIS A 110 2.35 -4.31 1.37
CA HIS A 110 1.83 -2.97 1.06
C HIS A 110 1.50 -2.20 2.35
N GLU A 111 0.77 -2.82 3.26
CA GLU A 111 0.44 -2.22 4.56
C GLU A 111 1.69 -2.04 5.44
N PHE A 112 2.68 -2.92 5.34
CA PHE A 112 3.96 -2.77 6.02
C PHE A 112 4.77 -1.57 5.48
N VAL A 113 4.67 -1.25 4.20
CA VAL A 113 5.25 -0.02 3.63
C VAL A 113 4.63 1.22 4.29
N HIS A 114 3.31 1.24 4.49
CA HIS A 114 2.66 2.34 5.22
C HIS A 114 3.15 2.45 6.66
N ALA A 115 3.36 1.32 7.35
CA ALA A 115 3.93 1.30 8.70
C ALA A 115 5.36 1.89 8.72
N CYS A 116 6.22 1.51 7.76
CA CYS A 116 7.57 2.08 7.63
C CYS A 116 7.54 3.57 7.28
N ASN A 117 6.62 3.98 6.40
CA ASN A 117 6.44 5.38 6.06
C ASN A 117 6.07 6.23 7.27
N ASP A 118 5.15 5.76 8.11
CA ASP A 118 4.70 6.47 9.32
C ASP A 118 5.83 6.65 10.34
N GLU A 119 6.78 5.72 10.43
CA GLU A 119 8.02 5.88 11.23
C GLU A 119 8.90 7.05 10.76
N VAL A 120 8.87 7.37 9.46
CA VAL A 120 9.63 8.46 8.86
C VAL A 120 8.86 9.78 8.91
N LYS A 121 7.60 9.76 8.44
CA LYS A 121 6.76 10.96 8.37
C LYS A 121 5.28 10.58 8.35
N LYS A 122 4.46 11.26 9.15
CA LYS A 122 3.01 11.08 9.12
C LYS A 122 2.41 11.49 7.77
N LEU A 123 1.44 10.70 7.34
CA LEU A 123 0.74 10.88 6.07
C LEU A 123 0.04 12.25 5.99
N VAL A 124 0.17 12.93 4.86
CA VAL A 124 -0.55 14.15 4.50
C VAL A 124 -1.57 13.82 3.42
N ARG A 125 -2.80 14.34 3.54
CA ARG A 125 -3.93 13.99 2.66
C ARG A 125 -3.61 14.10 1.17
N LYS A 126 -2.91 15.15 0.75
CA LYS A 126 -2.57 15.38 -0.67
C LYS A 126 -1.47 14.45 -1.20
N THR A 127 -0.79 13.72 -0.34
CA THR A 127 0.28 12.80 -0.73
C THR A 127 -0.14 11.33 -0.68
N ILE A 128 -1.42 11.03 -0.42
CA ILE A 128 -1.93 9.64 -0.35
C ILE A 128 -1.59 8.88 -1.63
N TRP A 129 -1.82 9.46 -2.82
CA TRP A 129 -1.49 8.85 -4.10
C TRP A 129 -0.01 8.41 -4.20
N PHE A 130 0.89 9.21 -3.64
CA PHE A 130 2.32 8.90 -3.65
C PHE A 130 2.62 7.74 -2.69
N HIS A 131 2.07 7.75 -1.48
CA HIS A 131 2.32 6.69 -0.49
C HIS A 131 1.69 5.36 -0.90
N ASP A 132 0.48 5.36 -1.46
CA ASP A 132 -0.14 4.15 -2.03
C ASP A 132 0.60 3.66 -3.27
N GLY A 133 1.04 4.58 -4.15
CA GLY A 133 1.89 4.24 -5.28
C GLY A 133 3.24 3.66 -4.86
N LEU A 134 3.84 4.17 -3.78
CA LEU A 134 5.08 3.64 -3.22
C LEU A 134 4.85 2.24 -2.61
N ALA A 135 3.76 2.08 -1.86
CA ALA A 135 3.39 0.80 -1.26
C ALA A 135 3.11 -0.27 -2.32
N THR A 136 2.39 0.04 -3.39
CA THR A 136 2.14 -0.90 -4.50
C THR A 136 3.42 -1.32 -5.21
N ASN A 137 4.36 -0.38 -5.44
CA ASN A 137 5.63 -0.69 -6.08
C ASN A 137 6.54 -1.53 -5.20
N LEU A 138 6.75 -1.15 -3.93
CA LEU A 138 7.64 -1.85 -3.00
C LEU A 138 7.10 -3.21 -2.54
N ALA A 139 5.80 -3.39 -2.52
CA ALA A 139 5.16 -4.67 -2.25
C ALA A 139 5.07 -5.57 -3.49
N HIS A 140 5.63 -5.17 -4.62
CA HIS A 140 5.60 -5.90 -5.89
C HIS A 140 4.19 -6.33 -6.32
N GLN A 141 3.19 -5.47 -6.10
CA GLN A 141 1.84 -5.73 -6.56
C GLN A 141 1.77 -5.63 -8.09
N ASP A 142 1.00 -6.54 -8.72
CA ASP A 142 0.98 -6.73 -10.17
C ASP A 142 0.12 -5.67 -10.88
N TYR A 143 0.61 -4.42 -10.90
CA TYR A 143 0.03 -3.35 -11.71
C TYR A 143 0.84 -3.14 -12.99
N GLU A 144 0.13 -2.83 -14.07
CA GLU A 144 0.76 -2.44 -15.33
C GLU A 144 0.94 -0.91 -15.41
N ILE A 145 1.96 -0.50 -16.18
CA ILE A 145 2.11 0.92 -16.53
C ILE A 145 0.89 1.35 -17.36
N THR A 146 0.13 2.28 -16.81
CA THR A 146 -1.15 2.74 -17.35
C THR A 146 -0.97 4.10 -18.06
N ASP A 147 -1.72 4.30 -19.15
CA ASP A 147 -1.78 5.62 -19.80
C ASP A 147 -2.40 6.65 -18.85
N LEU A 148 -1.68 7.74 -18.65
CA LEU A 148 -2.09 8.84 -17.77
C LEU A 148 -2.84 9.96 -18.51
N GLU A 149 -3.16 9.83 -19.81
CA GLU A 149 -3.89 10.85 -20.58
C GLU A 149 -5.27 11.17 -20.01
N ILE A 150 -5.97 10.15 -19.51
CA ILE A 150 -7.33 10.29 -18.98
C ILE A 150 -7.33 10.48 -17.44
N CYS A 151 -6.15 10.53 -16.80
CA CYS A 151 -6.05 10.74 -15.38
C CYS A 151 -6.32 12.21 -15.03
N ASP A 152 -7.37 12.46 -14.26
CA ASP A 152 -7.59 13.74 -13.57
C ASP A 152 -6.69 13.81 -12.34
N PHE A 153 -5.47 14.32 -12.52
CA PHE A 153 -4.48 14.36 -11.45
C PHE A 153 -4.89 15.24 -10.27
N GLU A 154 -5.60 16.33 -10.50
CA GLU A 154 -6.08 17.20 -9.43
C GLU A 154 -7.07 16.44 -8.51
N LYS A 155 -7.99 15.69 -9.12
CA LYS A 155 -8.90 14.82 -8.36
C LYS A 155 -8.15 13.70 -7.65
N LEU A 156 -7.14 13.07 -8.29
CA LEU A 156 -6.31 12.02 -7.69
C LEU A 156 -5.58 12.53 -6.44
N GLU A 157 -4.95 13.69 -6.53
CA GLU A 157 -4.22 14.34 -5.44
C GLU A 157 -5.13 14.70 -4.26
N TRP A 158 -6.31 15.28 -4.53
CA TRP A 158 -7.21 15.77 -3.49
C TRP A 158 -8.10 14.70 -2.87
N ASN A 159 -8.42 13.67 -3.61
CA ASN A 159 -9.43 12.67 -3.22
C ASN A 159 -9.11 11.27 -3.74
N PHE A 160 -7.92 10.77 -3.42
CA PHE A 160 -7.45 9.44 -3.84
C PHE A 160 -8.49 8.35 -3.56
N ASN A 161 -8.95 8.24 -2.32
CA ASN A 161 -9.92 7.22 -1.88
C ASN A 161 -11.32 7.36 -2.52
N GLY A 162 -11.66 8.52 -3.03
CA GLY A 162 -12.92 8.81 -3.75
C GLY A 162 -12.74 8.97 -5.25
N TYR A 163 -11.54 8.71 -5.78
CA TYR A 163 -11.25 8.83 -7.22
C TYR A 163 -12.06 7.81 -8.02
N GLY A 164 -12.16 6.58 -7.52
CA GLY A 164 -12.82 5.45 -8.19
C GLY A 164 -11.84 4.49 -8.83
N SER A 165 -12.29 3.72 -9.81
CA SER A 165 -11.45 2.75 -10.52
C SER A 165 -10.23 3.43 -11.17
N GLY A 166 -9.09 2.81 -11.05
CA GLY A 166 -7.83 3.28 -11.65
C GLY A 166 -6.94 4.10 -10.73
N SER A 167 -7.39 4.56 -9.55
CA SER A 167 -6.54 5.36 -8.63
C SER A 167 -5.20 4.68 -8.31
N TYR A 168 -5.23 3.41 -7.96
CA TYR A 168 -4.02 2.63 -7.68
C TYR A 168 -3.12 2.44 -8.90
N SER A 169 -3.69 2.16 -10.09
CA SER A 169 -2.92 2.02 -11.33
C SER A 169 -2.23 3.33 -11.74
N TYR A 170 -2.91 4.47 -11.57
CA TYR A 170 -2.32 5.78 -11.82
C TYR A 170 -1.21 6.10 -10.81
N ALA A 171 -1.47 5.90 -9.52
CA ALA A 171 -0.49 6.10 -8.46
C ALA A 171 0.74 5.20 -8.65
N TYR A 172 0.53 3.91 -8.93
CA TYR A 172 1.59 2.96 -9.29
C TYR A 172 2.44 3.50 -10.45
N THR A 173 1.81 3.91 -11.55
CA THR A 173 2.52 4.39 -12.75
C THR A 173 3.35 5.64 -12.46
N ILE A 174 2.79 6.62 -11.72
CA ILE A 174 3.50 7.86 -11.39
C ILE A 174 4.70 7.56 -10.48
N VAL A 175 4.51 6.72 -9.46
CA VAL A 175 5.59 6.39 -8.54
C VAL A 175 6.62 5.45 -9.17
N ASN A 176 6.20 4.53 -10.05
CA ASN A 176 7.13 3.73 -10.83
C ASN A 176 8.03 4.60 -11.72
N TYR A 177 7.49 5.68 -12.31
CA TYR A 177 8.30 6.70 -12.99
C TYR A 177 9.35 7.30 -12.04
N LEU A 178 8.97 7.71 -10.82
CA LEU A 178 9.90 8.27 -9.84
C LEU A 178 11.02 7.29 -9.48
N LEU A 179 10.67 6.05 -9.16
CA LEU A 179 11.64 5.01 -8.79
C LEU A 179 12.63 4.67 -9.92
N ASN A 180 12.27 4.90 -11.17
CA ASN A 180 13.14 4.63 -12.33
C ASN A 180 13.94 5.83 -12.82
N ASN A 181 13.60 7.06 -12.44
CA ASN A 181 14.20 8.27 -13.02
C ASN A 181 14.79 9.23 -11.99
N TYR A 182 14.52 9.02 -10.70
CA TYR A 182 15.06 9.78 -9.59
C TYR A 182 15.98 8.90 -8.74
N SER A 183 16.93 9.52 -8.05
CA SER A 183 17.75 8.79 -7.07
C SER A 183 16.91 8.39 -5.85
N HIS A 184 17.37 7.38 -5.13
CA HIS A 184 16.74 6.97 -3.88
C HIS A 184 16.65 8.14 -2.88
N GLU A 185 17.67 8.97 -2.77
CA GLU A 185 17.70 10.14 -1.90
C GLU A 185 16.62 11.16 -2.26
N GLU A 186 16.36 11.38 -3.55
CA GLU A 186 15.30 12.28 -4.03
C GLU A 186 13.92 11.73 -3.70
N VAL A 187 13.68 10.45 -3.92
CA VAL A 187 12.41 9.81 -3.55
C VAL A 187 12.19 9.85 -2.05
N MET A 188 13.22 9.57 -1.24
CA MET A 188 13.14 9.69 0.21
C MET A 188 12.99 11.13 0.69
N TYR A 189 13.46 12.11 -0.07
CA TYR A 189 13.19 13.52 0.22
C TYR A 189 11.70 13.85 0.07
N PHE A 190 11.02 13.31 -0.95
CA PHE A 190 9.57 13.44 -1.09
C PHE A 190 8.79 12.80 0.07
N VAL A 191 9.27 11.68 0.61
CA VAL A 191 8.69 11.06 1.82
C VAL A 191 8.81 11.99 3.03
N LYS A 192 9.98 12.59 3.24
CA LYS A 192 10.30 13.40 4.41
C LYS A 192 9.69 14.80 4.37
N GLU A 193 9.58 15.37 3.16
CA GLU A 193 9.16 16.74 2.89
C GLU A 193 7.89 16.78 2.02
N PRO A 194 6.72 16.44 2.59
CA PRO A 194 5.46 16.32 1.84
C PRO A 194 5.04 17.65 1.19
N ASP A 195 5.36 18.81 1.77
CA ASP A 195 5.06 20.10 1.15
C ASP A 195 5.86 20.30 -0.14
N TYR A 196 7.11 19.86 -0.17
CA TYR A 196 7.93 19.90 -1.38
C TYR A 196 7.39 18.94 -2.45
N LEU A 197 6.93 17.75 -2.06
CA LEU A 197 6.24 16.84 -2.99
C LEU A 197 4.99 17.51 -3.59
N ILE A 198 4.15 18.13 -2.77
CA ILE A 198 2.91 18.80 -3.21
C ILE A 198 3.23 19.94 -4.19
N GLU A 199 4.23 20.77 -3.91
CA GLU A 199 4.66 21.86 -4.80
C GLU A 199 5.14 21.35 -6.17
N ASN A 200 5.73 20.16 -6.23
CA ASN A 200 6.28 19.56 -7.45
C ASN A 200 5.37 18.51 -8.10
N SER A 201 4.25 18.13 -7.46
CA SER A 201 3.39 17.03 -7.85
C SER A 201 2.90 17.09 -9.29
N LYS A 202 2.47 18.27 -9.76
CA LYS A 202 2.01 18.51 -11.12
C LYS A 202 3.14 18.36 -12.16
N THR A 203 4.35 18.77 -11.82
CA THR A 203 5.53 18.59 -12.68
C THR A 203 5.88 17.12 -12.79
N ILE A 204 5.91 16.41 -11.66
CA ILE A 204 6.13 14.96 -11.60
C ILE A 204 5.09 14.23 -12.44
N PHE A 205 3.81 14.55 -12.28
CA PHE A 205 2.73 13.93 -13.06
C PHE A 205 2.92 14.11 -14.56
N ASN A 206 3.23 15.33 -15.02
CA ASN A 206 3.44 15.60 -16.44
C ASN A 206 4.64 14.81 -17.00
N GLN A 207 5.71 14.70 -16.25
CA GLN A 207 6.88 13.90 -16.62
C GLN A 207 6.56 12.40 -16.67
N ALA A 208 5.83 11.87 -15.67
CA ALA A 208 5.38 10.49 -15.64
C ALA A 208 4.46 10.16 -16.82
N LYS A 209 3.57 11.09 -17.19
CA LYS A 209 2.67 10.97 -18.33
C LYS A 209 3.44 10.82 -19.64
N GLU A 210 4.43 11.66 -19.90
CA GLU A 210 5.28 11.57 -21.08
C GLU A 210 6.15 10.28 -21.10
N TRP A 211 6.58 9.83 -19.94
CA TRP A 211 7.33 8.58 -19.79
C TRP A 211 6.44 7.36 -20.06
N ALA A 212 5.22 7.30 -19.47
CA ALA A 212 4.28 6.20 -19.67
C ALA A 212 3.88 6.02 -21.14
N LYS A 213 3.63 7.11 -21.87
CA LYS A 213 3.40 7.08 -23.33
C LYS A 213 4.51 6.38 -24.10
N LYS A 214 5.78 6.68 -23.77
CA LYS A 214 6.95 6.09 -24.46
C LYS A 214 7.06 4.58 -24.21
N ILE A 215 6.63 4.11 -23.02
CA ILE A 215 6.63 2.67 -22.69
C ILE A 215 5.50 1.95 -23.41
N SER A 216 4.28 2.53 -23.42
CA SER A 216 3.11 1.94 -24.08
C SER A 216 3.28 1.77 -25.61
N ILE A 217 4.05 2.65 -26.27
CA ILE A 217 4.34 2.56 -27.70
C ILE A 217 5.34 1.42 -28.04
N LYS A 218 6.14 0.97 -27.07
CA LYS A 218 7.15 -0.08 -27.26
C LYS A 218 6.61 -1.51 -27.02
N ARG A 219 5.40 -1.64 -26.53
CA ARG A 219 4.67 -2.91 -26.38
C ARG A 219 3.75 -3.16 -27.57
#